data_f86388ff114c48bf434178aa6cf38dd7
#
_entry.id   f86388ff114c48bf434178aa6cf38dd7
#
_cell.length_a   1.000
_cell.length_b   1.000
_cell.length_c   1.000
_cell.angle_alpha   90.00
_cell.angle_beta   90.00
_cell.angle_gamma   90.00
#
_symmetry.space_group_name_H-M   'P 1'
#
loop_
_entity.id
_entity.type
_entity.pdbx_description
1 polymer ?
#
loop_
_entity_poly.entity_id
_entity_poly.type
_entity_poly.pdbx_seq_one_letter_code
_entity_poly.pdbx_strand_id
1 'polypeptide(L)'
;MGNAVVQFEIGGQDDQLLADFYGALFGWAMTPIPGANYTLIAASGTGIGGGLGRSRTGEPWATFYAEGDDPQAVLDRAAALGGTTVVPVTRSRER
;
A
#
# COMPACT_ATOMS: atom_id res chain seq x y z
N MET A 1 -11.28 20.23 -2.32
CA MET A 1 -10.44 19.39 -3.16
C MET A 1 -10.19 18.06 -2.46
N GLY A 2 -10.33 16.96 -3.15
CA GLY A 2 -10.12 15.67 -2.53
C GLY A 2 -8.65 15.30 -2.43
N ASN A 3 -8.34 14.45 -1.47
CA ASN A 3 -6.99 13.91 -1.32
C ASN A 3 -6.79 12.80 -2.35
N ALA A 4 -5.71 12.86 -3.09
CA ALA A 4 -5.46 11.90 -4.15
C ALA A 4 -5.06 10.54 -3.58
N VAL A 5 -5.59 9.46 -4.14
CA VAL A 5 -5.11 8.12 -3.87
C VAL A 5 -3.87 7.93 -4.73
N VAL A 6 -2.73 7.67 -4.10
CA VAL A 6 -1.46 7.64 -4.82
C VAL A 6 -0.84 6.27 -4.93
N GLN A 7 -1.35 5.29 -4.19
CA GLN A 7 -0.77 3.96 -4.18
C GLN A 7 -1.78 2.97 -3.62
N PHE A 8 -1.70 1.72 -4.10
CA PHE A 8 -2.48 0.63 -3.50
C PHE A 8 -1.52 -0.40 -2.92
N GLU A 9 -2.03 -1.28 -2.07
CA GLU A 9 -1.20 -2.32 -1.51
C GLU A 9 -2.03 -3.58 -1.28
N ILE A 10 -1.45 -4.72 -1.61
CA ILE A 10 -2.09 -6.02 -1.44
C ILE A 10 -1.17 -6.89 -0.61
N GLY A 11 -1.72 -7.57 0.38
CA GLY A 11 -0.94 -8.45 1.22
C GLY A 11 -1.54 -9.84 1.26
N GLY A 12 -0.69 -10.82 1.51
CA GLY A 12 -1.13 -12.18 1.65
C GLY A 12 -0.03 -13.05 2.24
N GLN A 13 -0.30 -14.33 2.33
CA GLN A 13 0.63 -15.25 2.96
C GLN A 13 1.94 -15.41 2.19
N ASP A 14 1.85 -15.40 0.86
CA ASP A 14 3.00 -15.61 -0.01
C ASP A 14 3.06 -14.51 -1.04
N ASP A 15 3.95 -13.54 -0.82
CA ASP A 15 4.07 -12.38 -1.69
C ASP A 15 4.57 -12.75 -3.09
N GLN A 16 5.39 -13.79 -3.20
CA GLN A 16 5.87 -14.22 -4.51
C GLN A 16 4.74 -14.82 -5.35
N LEU A 17 3.88 -15.61 -4.74
CA LEU A 17 2.72 -16.16 -5.43
C LEU A 17 1.78 -15.05 -5.90
N LEU A 18 1.60 -14.03 -5.07
CA LEU A 18 0.77 -12.89 -5.45
C LEU A 18 1.37 -12.14 -6.64
N ALA A 19 2.69 -11.95 -6.61
CA ALA A 19 3.36 -11.26 -7.71
C ALA A 19 3.22 -12.04 -9.01
N ASP A 20 3.40 -13.36 -8.96
CA ASP A 20 3.25 -14.20 -10.14
C ASP A 20 1.82 -14.15 -10.68
N PHE A 21 0.84 -14.22 -9.78
CA PHE A 21 -0.56 -14.22 -10.16
C PHE A 21 -0.95 -12.88 -10.83
N TYR A 22 -0.69 -11.77 -10.17
CA TYR A 22 -1.10 -10.48 -10.70
C TYR A 22 -0.27 -10.03 -11.90
N GLY A 23 1.01 -10.41 -11.91
CA GLY A 23 1.84 -10.11 -13.07
C GLY A 23 1.35 -10.83 -14.32
N ALA A 24 0.98 -12.10 -14.17
CA ALA A 24 0.46 -12.88 -15.31
C ALA A 24 -0.94 -12.40 -15.71
N LEU A 25 -1.77 -12.07 -14.72
CA LEU A 25 -3.16 -11.70 -15.00
C LEU A 25 -3.28 -10.33 -15.65
N PHE A 26 -2.57 -9.35 -15.13
CA PHE A 26 -2.72 -7.96 -15.58
C PHE A 26 -1.52 -7.41 -16.33
N GLY A 27 -0.43 -8.15 -16.39
CA GLY A 27 0.77 -7.67 -17.06
C GLY A 27 1.49 -6.58 -16.33
N TRP A 28 1.28 -6.48 -15.02
CA TRP A 28 1.94 -5.44 -14.21
C TRP A 28 3.43 -5.72 -14.10
N ALA A 29 4.22 -4.66 -14.17
CA ALA A 29 5.67 -4.76 -13.99
C ALA A 29 5.99 -4.85 -12.52
N MET A 30 6.65 -5.94 -12.14
CA MET A 30 6.95 -6.25 -10.75
C MET A 30 8.45 -6.12 -10.49
N THR A 31 8.79 -5.51 -9.37
CA THR A 31 10.19 -5.36 -8.94
C THR A 31 10.30 -5.82 -7.50
N PRO A 32 10.77 -7.05 -7.27
CA PRO A 32 10.96 -7.54 -5.91
C PRO A 32 12.06 -6.74 -5.19
N ILE A 33 11.84 -6.47 -3.90
CA ILE A 33 12.85 -5.84 -3.08
C ILE A 33 13.56 -6.94 -2.29
N PRO A 34 14.85 -7.18 -2.53
CA PRO A 34 15.56 -8.27 -1.88
C PRO A 34 15.50 -8.17 -0.36
N GLY A 35 15.15 -9.28 0.28
CA GLY A 35 15.13 -9.37 1.74
C GLY A 35 13.95 -8.70 2.43
N ALA A 36 13.03 -8.11 1.68
CA ALA A 36 11.93 -7.34 2.27
C ALA A 36 10.60 -8.07 2.26
N ASN A 37 10.49 -9.20 1.57
CA ASN A 37 9.22 -9.88 1.35
C ASN A 37 8.17 -8.93 0.79
N TYR A 38 8.62 -8.11 -0.17
CA TYR A 38 7.82 -7.06 -0.74
C TYR A 38 8.18 -6.87 -2.20
N THR A 39 7.19 -6.60 -3.03
CA THR A 39 7.38 -6.39 -4.46
C THR A 39 6.71 -5.08 -4.85
N LEU A 40 7.44 -4.23 -5.54
CA LEU A 40 6.89 -2.98 -6.06
C LEU A 40 6.18 -3.24 -7.38
N ILE A 41 5.06 -2.55 -7.57
CA ILE A 41 4.30 -2.60 -8.82
C ILE A 41 4.37 -1.24 -9.47
N ALA A 42 4.91 -1.19 -10.68
CA ALA A 42 5.02 0.08 -11.40
C ALA A 42 3.64 0.52 -11.88
N ALA A 43 3.42 1.83 -11.89
CA ALA A 43 2.19 2.39 -12.47
C ALA A 43 2.13 2.07 -13.95
N SER A 44 0.94 1.75 -14.43
CA SER A 44 0.71 1.45 -15.85
C SER A 44 -0.18 2.52 -16.44
N GLY A 45 0.23 3.12 -17.54
CA GLY A 45 -0.55 4.15 -18.20
C GLY A 45 -0.83 5.31 -17.26
N THR A 46 -2.10 5.66 -17.09
CA THR A 46 -2.51 6.74 -16.19
C THR A 46 -2.88 6.23 -14.80
N GLY A 47 -2.67 4.94 -14.55
CA GLY A 47 -3.00 4.34 -13.25
C GLY A 47 -1.96 4.66 -12.19
N ILE A 48 -2.20 4.13 -11.01
CA ILE A 48 -1.27 4.30 -9.89
C ILE A 48 -0.44 3.03 -9.71
N GLY A 49 0.70 3.18 -9.08
CA GLY A 49 1.51 2.04 -8.70
C GLY A 49 1.09 1.48 -7.36
N GLY A 50 1.75 0.41 -6.93
CA GLY A 50 1.42 -0.21 -5.67
C GLY A 50 2.49 -1.15 -5.18
N GLY A 51 2.10 -2.03 -4.28
CA GLY A 51 3.02 -3.01 -3.73
C GLY A 51 2.31 -4.27 -3.30
N LEU A 52 3.07 -5.34 -3.25
CA LEU A 52 2.62 -6.63 -2.73
C LEU A 52 3.51 -6.98 -1.55
N GLY A 53 2.91 -7.33 -0.43
CA GLY A 53 3.67 -7.65 0.76
C GLY A 53 3.23 -8.94 1.39
N ARG A 54 4.10 -9.49 2.23
CA ARG A 54 3.75 -10.65 3.01
C ARG A 54 3.01 -10.19 4.26
N SER A 55 1.83 -10.77 4.48
CA SER A 55 1.05 -10.50 5.67
C SER A 55 1.71 -11.13 6.88
N ARG A 56 1.79 -10.39 7.98
CA ARG A 56 2.39 -10.92 9.20
C ARG A 56 1.55 -12.03 9.83
N THR A 57 0.25 -11.97 9.62
CA THR A 57 -0.66 -12.96 10.18
C THR A 57 -1.04 -14.04 9.20
N GLY A 58 -0.62 -13.90 7.94
CA GLY A 58 -1.02 -14.81 6.88
C GLY A 58 -2.36 -14.49 6.25
N GLU A 59 -3.09 -13.51 6.80
CA GLU A 59 -4.40 -13.17 6.27
C GLU A 59 -4.28 -12.20 5.10
N PRO A 60 -5.09 -12.38 4.07
CA PRO A 60 -5.05 -11.46 2.93
C PRO A 60 -5.66 -10.10 3.29
N TRP A 61 -5.16 -9.06 2.65
CA TRP A 61 -5.69 -7.73 2.84
C TRP A 61 -5.36 -6.87 1.63
N ALA A 62 -6.08 -5.78 1.48
CA ALA A 62 -5.82 -4.81 0.45
C ALA A 62 -6.18 -3.43 1.00
N THR A 63 -5.41 -2.44 0.61
CA THR A 63 -5.64 -1.08 1.07
C THR A 63 -5.15 -0.10 0.02
N PHE A 64 -5.30 1.17 0.31
CA PHE A 64 -4.78 2.22 -0.54
C PHE A 64 -4.21 3.32 0.36
N TYR A 65 -3.40 4.17 -0.25
CA TYR A 65 -2.81 5.31 0.44
C TYR A 65 -3.31 6.59 -0.21
N ALA A 66 -3.85 7.48 0.61
CA ALA A 66 -4.27 8.78 0.16
C ALA A 66 -3.26 9.81 0.67
N GLU A 67 -2.96 10.78 -0.18
CA GLU A 67 -1.97 11.80 0.11
C GLU A 67 -2.59 12.92 0.93
N GLY A 68 -1.84 13.45 1.90
CA GLY A 68 -2.28 14.58 2.69
C GLY A 68 -1.09 15.39 3.16
N ASP A 69 -1.27 16.72 3.23
CA ASP A 69 -0.19 17.61 3.64
C ASP A 69 0.17 17.46 5.11
N ASP A 70 -0.83 17.16 5.93
CA ASP A 70 -0.63 17.03 7.37
C ASP A 70 -1.30 15.76 7.84
N PRO A 71 -0.56 14.65 7.91
CA PRO A 71 -1.14 13.35 8.29
C PRO A 71 -1.83 13.36 9.65
N GLN A 72 -1.30 14.10 10.63
CA GLN A 72 -1.93 14.13 11.93
C GLN A 72 -3.29 14.81 11.88
N ALA A 73 -3.40 15.89 11.10
CA ALA A 73 -4.67 16.58 10.94
C ALA A 73 -5.71 15.65 10.27
N VAL A 74 -5.27 14.84 9.31
CA VAL A 74 -6.15 13.88 8.66
C VAL A 74 -6.64 12.83 9.67
N LEU A 75 -5.76 12.31 10.51
CA LEU A 75 -6.14 11.34 11.53
C LEU A 75 -7.10 11.95 12.55
N ASP A 76 -6.83 13.17 12.97
CA ASP A 76 -7.72 13.87 13.92
C ASP A 76 -9.12 14.02 13.34
N ARG A 77 -9.18 14.39 12.08
CA ARG A 77 -10.47 14.54 11.41
C ARG A 77 -11.17 13.19 11.22
N ALA A 78 -10.41 12.17 10.89
CA ALA A 78 -10.97 10.83 10.74
C ALA A 78 -11.59 10.36 12.05
N ALA A 79 -10.92 10.61 13.18
CA ALA A 79 -11.45 10.25 14.50
C ALA A 79 -12.74 11.02 14.78
N ALA A 80 -12.77 12.31 14.45
CA ALA A 80 -13.96 13.12 14.63
C ALA A 80 -15.13 12.62 13.79
N LEU A 81 -14.85 11.99 12.66
CA LEU A 81 -15.86 11.46 11.77
C LEU A 81 -16.21 10.00 12.07
N GLY A 82 -15.65 9.42 13.11
CA GLY A 82 -16.00 8.06 13.54
C GLY A 82 -14.98 7.00 13.19
N GLY A 83 -13.85 7.38 12.62
CA GLY A 83 -12.80 6.43 12.29
C GLY A 83 -11.94 6.09 13.48
N THR A 84 -11.11 5.06 13.34
CA THR A 84 -10.20 4.63 14.38
C THR A 84 -8.78 4.60 13.84
N THR A 85 -7.85 5.21 14.57
CA THR A 85 -6.44 5.16 14.19
C THR A 85 -5.87 3.81 14.57
N VAL A 86 -5.42 3.04 13.59
CA VAL A 86 -4.80 1.74 13.82
C VAL A 86 -3.30 1.91 14.04
N VAL A 87 -2.67 2.75 13.21
CA VAL A 87 -1.24 3.03 13.32
C VAL A 87 -1.07 4.54 13.40
N PRO A 88 -0.45 5.05 14.45
CA PRO A 88 -0.27 6.51 14.57
C PRO A 88 0.74 7.01 13.54
N VAL A 89 0.75 8.33 13.35
CA VAL A 89 1.71 8.95 12.45
C VAL A 89 3.12 8.63 12.93
N THR A 90 3.94 8.15 12.02
CA THR A 90 5.34 7.86 12.30
C THR A 90 6.21 8.58 11.29
N ARG A 91 7.39 9.00 11.72
CA ARG A 91 8.32 9.62 10.82
C ARG A 91 9.03 8.57 9.99
N SER A 92 9.10 8.80 8.69
CA SER A 92 9.87 7.95 7.80
C SER A 92 11.34 8.07 8.10
N ARG A 93 12.05 6.93 8.08
CA ARG A 93 13.47 6.97 8.28
C ARG A 93 14.13 7.20 7.00
N GLU A 94 14.73 7.51 6.65
CA GLU A 94 15.23 7.56 5.42
C GLU A 94 15.35 8.25 4.68
N ARG A 95 15.56 8.31 4.44
CA ARG A 95 15.65 8.85 3.42
C ARG A 95 16.49 9.56 3.23
#